data_f230fe8fc57497d7427198967c929e03
#
_entry.id   f230fe8fc57497d7427198967c929e03
#
_cell.length_a   1.000
_cell.length_b   1.000
_cell.length_c   1.000
_cell.angle_alpha   90.00
_cell.angle_beta   90.00
_cell.angle_gamma   90.00
#
_symmetry.space_group_name_H-M   'P 1'
#
loop_
_entity.id
_entity.type
_entity.pdbx_description
1 polymer ?
#
loop_
_entity_poly.entity_id
_entity_poly.type
_entity_poly.pdbx_seq_one_letter_code
_entity_poly.pdbx_strand_id
1 'polypeptide(L)'
;MNDTYATPLSQDAALVAALGATAMPFSRTAQAQAESWIRTLRLHGRVGSAMQALGIGEEQLRVEHDDPVPPPEGDVAERVVALAHELAEIDRSNSTNTYYLLLALLKIYGDVMDRALELHGASAKELLQRLDEMAEHAEAS
;
A
#
# COMPACT_ATOMS: atom_id res chain seq x y z
N MET A 1 -2.42 -27.04 -10.49
CA MET A 1 -2.34 -26.07 -10.03
C MET A 1 -3.15 -25.72 -9.14
N ASN A 2 -3.17 -25.24 -8.30
CA ASN A 2 -4.00 -24.86 -7.50
C ASN A 2 -3.79 -23.60 -7.14
N ASP A 3 -4.51 -22.71 -7.50
CA ASP A 3 -4.47 -21.39 -7.04
C ASP A 3 -4.83 -21.35 -5.63
N THR A 4 -3.94 -20.92 -4.82
CA THR A 4 -4.21 -20.68 -3.42
C THR A 4 -5.24 -19.57 -3.26
N TYR A 5 -5.33 -18.67 -4.23
CA TYR A 5 -6.21 -17.50 -4.15
C TYR A 5 -7.22 -17.50 -5.27
N ALA A 6 -8.47 -17.16 -4.95
CA ALA A 6 -9.55 -17.11 -5.92
C ALA A 6 -9.41 -15.90 -6.86
N THR A 7 -8.82 -14.80 -6.38
CA THR A 7 -8.65 -13.60 -7.18
C THR A 7 -7.20 -13.46 -7.67
N PRO A 8 -7.01 -13.15 -8.95
CA PRO A 8 -5.65 -12.97 -9.45
C PRO A 8 -5.07 -11.65 -8.97
N LEU A 9 -3.75 -11.62 -8.83
CA LEU A 9 -3.04 -10.39 -8.51
C LEU A 9 -3.01 -9.53 -9.78
N SER A 10 -3.42 -8.27 -9.69
CA SER A 10 -3.39 -7.39 -10.86
C SER A 10 -1.94 -7.12 -11.27
N GLN A 11 -1.74 -6.67 -12.51
CA GLN A 11 -0.40 -6.40 -13.01
C GLN A 11 0.32 -5.34 -12.18
N ASP A 12 -0.38 -4.26 -11.84
CA ASP A 12 0.20 -3.20 -11.00
C ASP A 12 0.51 -3.72 -9.60
N ALA A 13 -0.40 -4.51 -9.01
CA ALA A 13 -0.17 -5.06 -7.69
C ALA A 13 1.01 -6.04 -7.69
N ALA A 14 1.14 -6.85 -8.73
CA ALA A 14 2.28 -7.78 -8.86
C ALA A 14 3.60 -7.02 -8.89
N LEU A 15 3.63 -5.91 -9.64
CA LEU A 15 4.83 -5.09 -9.74
C LEU A 15 5.18 -4.44 -8.40
N VAL A 16 4.18 -3.87 -7.72
CA VAL A 16 4.38 -3.26 -6.41
C VAL A 16 4.89 -4.30 -5.41
N ALA A 17 4.29 -5.49 -5.40
CA ALA A 17 4.69 -6.56 -4.49
C ALA A 17 6.14 -6.99 -4.75
N ALA A 18 6.53 -7.13 -6.01
CA ALA A 18 7.89 -7.53 -6.37
C ALA A 18 8.92 -6.48 -5.97
N LEU A 19 8.62 -5.21 -6.24
CA LEU A 19 9.52 -4.11 -5.88
C LEU A 19 9.61 -3.96 -4.35
N GLY A 20 8.49 -4.12 -3.65
CA GLY A 20 8.47 -4.09 -2.20
C GLY A 20 9.33 -5.20 -1.60
N ALA A 21 9.17 -6.42 -2.12
CA ALA A 21 9.95 -7.56 -1.65
C ALA A 21 11.44 -7.31 -1.83
N THR A 22 11.83 -6.68 -2.93
CA THR A 22 13.23 -6.37 -3.21
C THR A 22 13.78 -5.34 -2.22
N ALA A 23 12.95 -4.38 -1.81
CA ALA A 23 13.37 -3.30 -0.91
C ALA A 23 13.43 -3.71 0.56
N MET A 24 12.62 -4.68 0.97
CA MET A 24 12.48 -5.02 2.40
C MET A 24 13.81 -5.39 3.09
N PRO A 25 14.70 -6.18 2.50
CA PRO A 25 15.95 -6.52 3.19
C PRO A 25 16.85 -5.32 3.50
N PHE A 26 16.63 -4.21 2.81
CA PHE A 26 17.44 -3.00 3.00
C PHE A 26 16.76 -1.98 3.92
N SER A 27 15.56 -2.29 4.41
CA SER A 27 14.78 -1.40 5.26
C SER A 27 14.78 -1.94 6.69
N ARG A 28 15.51 -1.29 7.58
CA ARG A 28 15.77 -1.82 8.92
C ARG A 28 14.75 -1.41 9.99
N THR A 29 13.86 -0.50 9.67
CA THR A 29 12.82 -0.07 10.60
C THR A 29 11.47 -0.16 9.91
N ALA A 30 10.40 -0.20 10.69
CA ALA A 30 9.06 -0.17 10.14
C ALA A 30 8.83 1.10 9.32
N GLN A 31 9.36 2.23 9.78
CA GLN A 31 9.25 3.50 9.06
C GLN A 31 9.93 3.42 7.69
N ALA A 32 11.12 2.87 7.62
CA ALA A 32 11.83 2.73 6.35
C ALA A 32 11.09 1.80 5.40
N GLN A 33 10.49 0.74 5.92
CA GLN A 33 9.70 -0.16 5.11
C GLN A 33 8.44 0.54 4.57
N ALA A 34 7.75 1.30 5.44
CA ALA A 34 6.57 2.04 5.03
C ALA A 34 6.92 3.04 3.92
N GLU A 35 8.05 3.73 4.04
CA GLU A 35 8.51 4.66 3.00
C GLU A 35 8.76 3.95 1.67
N SER A 36 9.35 2.77 1.71
CA SER A 36 9.58 1.98 0.50
C SER A 36 8.27 1.60 -0.18
N TRP A 37 7.26 1.19 0.61
CA TRP A 37 5.96 0.84 0.06
C TRP A 37 5.27 2.05 -0.55
N ILE A 38 5.32 3.21 0.12
CA ILE A 38 4.72 4.44 -0.40
C ILE A 38 5.35 4.83 -1.72
N ARG A 39 6.68 4.79 -1.79
CA ARG A 39 7.41 5.14 -3.01
C ARG A 39 7.01 4.24 -4.17
N THR A 40 6.87 2.95 -3.90
CA THR A 40 6.51 1.99 -4.93
C THR A 40 5.06 2.16 -5.37
N LEU A 41 4.13 2.28 -4.40
CA LEU A 41 2.71 2.45 -4.71
C LEU A 41 2.44 3.74 -5.50
N ARG A 42 3.17 4.80 -5.20
CA ARG A 42 2.96 6.09 -5.83
C ARG A 42 3.08 6.05 -7.34
N LEU A 43 3.85 5.13 -7.86
CA LEU A 43 4.14 5.05 -9.29
C LEU A 43 3.26 4.05 -10.04
N HIS A 44 2.38 3.34 -9.34
CA HIS A 44 1.63 2.26 -9.96
C HIS A 44 0.16 2.23 -9.57
N GLY A 45 -0.69 2.01 -10.57
CA GLY A 45 -2.09 1.72 -10.36
C GLY A 45 -2.94 2.86 -9.84
N ARG A 46 -4.15 2.51 -9.41
CA ARG A 46 -5.12 3.49 -8.93
C ARG A 46 -4.65 4.20 -7.66
N VAL A 47 -4.01 3.45 -6.75
CA VAL A 47 -3.51 4.03 -5.51
C VAL A 47 -2.46 5.09 -5.82
N GLY A 48 -1.57 4.80 -6.77
CA GLY A 48 -0.56 5.78 -7.20
C GLY A 48 -1.19 7.05 -7.74
N SER A 49 -2.24 6.90 -8.56
CA SER A 49 -2.96 8.06 -9.12
C SER A 49 -3.61 8.87 -8.01
N ALA A 50 -4.22 8.21 -7.03
CA ALA A 50 -4.85 8.89 -5.90
C ALA A 50 -3.81 9.64 -5.05
N MET A 51 -2.67 9.01 -4.81
CA MET A 51 -1.57 9.64 -4.06
C MET A 51 -1.12 10.92 -4.75
N GLN A 52 -0.89 10.85 -6.06
CA GLN A 52 -0.43 12.00 -6.82
C GLN A 52 -1.49 13.12 -6.82
N ALA A 53 -2.76 12.75 -6.92
CA ALA A 53 -3.85 13.72 -6.90
C ALA A 53 -3.93 14.46 -5.57
N LEU A 54 -3.53 13.81 -4.47
CA LEU A 54 -3.51 14.43 -3.15
C LEU A 54 -2.19 15.13 -2.84
N GLY A 55 -1.26 15.15 -3.78
CA GLY A 55 0.03 15.81 -3.58
C GLY A 55 1.02 15.00 -2.77
N ILE A 56 0.80 13.70 -2.61
CA ILE A 56 1.76 12.82 -1.94
C ILE A 56 2.93 12.64 -2.89
N GLY A 57 4.05 13.28 -2.58
CA GLY A 57 5.22 13.25 -3.43
C GLY A 57 6.20 12.17 -3.04
N GLU A 58 7.33 12.16 -3.76
CA GLU A 58 8.35 11.15 -3.52
C GLU A 58 9.09 11.41 -2.21
N GLU A 59 9.26 12.67 -1.85
CA GLU A 59 9.95 13.05 -0.64
C GLU A 59 8.98 13.54 0.43
N GLN A 60 9.36 13.36 1.69
CA GLN A 60 8.55 13.86 2.78
C GLN A 60 8.50 15.39 2.79
N LEU A 61 7.31 15.94 2.98
CA LEU A 61 7.13 17.38 3.09
C LEU A 61 7.59 17.87 4.46
N ARG A 62 7.54 16.98 5.47
CA ARG A 62 8.00 17.31 6.81
C ARG A 62 9.06 16.31 7.21
N VAL A 63 10.10 16.80 7.87
CA VAL A 63 11.14 15.92 8.38
C VAL A 63 10.99 15.91 9.90
N GLU A 64 10.51 14.81 10.42
CA GLU A 64 10.38 14.64 11.85
C GLU A 64 11.09 13.36 12.24
N HIS A 65 11.69 13.37 13.41
CA HIS A 65 12.42 12.20 13.88
C HIS A 65 11.57 11.46 14.92
N ASP A 66 10.90 10.42 14.46
CA ASP A 66 10.18 9.54 15.36
C ASP A 66 11.14 8.44 15.82
N ASP A 67 10.90 7.90 17.00
CA ASP A 67 11.69 6.78 17.49
C ASP A 67 11.57 5.59 16.54
N PRO A 68 12.67 4.89 16.23
CA PRO A 68 12.60 3.76 15.32
C PRO A 68 11.68 2.66 15.85
N VAL A 69 10.85 2.12 14.98
CA VAL A 69 9.99 1.00 15.30
C VAL A 69 10.55 -0.24 14.61
N PRO A 70 10.67 -1.36 15.32
CA PRO A 70 11.17 -2.58 14.67
C PRO A 70 10.24 -3.02 13.56
N PRO A 71 10.78 -3.57 12.47
CA PRO A 71 9.91 -4.06 11.40
C PRO A 71 9.14 -5.29 11.84
N PRO A 72 7.99 -5.56 11.21
CA PRO A 72 7.28 -6.82 11.47
C PRO A 72 8.19 -8.01 11.21
N GLU A 73 7.98 -9.09 11.96
CA GLU A 73 8.82 -10.28 11.80
C GLU A 73 8.42 -11.07 10.56
N GLY A 74 9.38 -11.81 10.04
CA GLY A 74 9.17 -12.71 8.92
C GLY A 74 9.21 -12.01 7.57
N ASP A 75 8.70 -12.70 6.55
CA ASP A 75 8.65 -12.16 5.19
C ASP A 75 7.43 -11.24 5.07
N VAL A 76 7.68 -9.95 5.26
CA VAL A 76 6.64 -8.95 5.26
C VAL A 76 5.95 -8.83 3.90
N ALA A 77 6.71 -8.88 2.83
CA ALA A 77 6.13 -8.77 1.49
C ALA A 77 5.13 -9.91 1.23
N GLU A 78 5.47 -11.12 1.65
CA GLU A 78 4.58 -12.26 1.50
C GLU A 78 3.32 -12.06 2.34
N ARG A 79 3.46 -11.55 3.57
CA ARG A 79 2.31 -11.28 4.45
C ARG A 79 1.40 -10.21 3.86
N VAL A 80 1.97 -9.18 3.25
CA VAL A 80 1.19 -8.11 2.61
C VAL A 80 0.34 -8.68 1.49
N VAL A 81 0.96 -9.50 0.62
CA VAL A 81 0.25 -10.10 -0.51
C VAL A 81 -0.85 -11.06 -0.02
N ALA A 82 -0.54 -11.90 0.96
CA ALA A 82 -1.51 -12.85 1.49
C ALA A 82 -2.72 -12.13 2.09
N LEU A 83 -2.49 -11.09 2.87
CA LEU A 83 -3.58 -10.32 3.47
C LEU A 83 -4.38 -9.58 2.39
N ALA A 84 -3.70 -9.04 1.38
CA ALA A 84 -4.38 -8.36 0.29
C ALA A 84 -5.34 -9.30 -0.43
N HIS A 85 -4.91 -10.54 -0.69
CA HIS A 85 -5.78 -11.54 -1.30
C HIS A 85 -6.99 -11.86 -0.44
N GLU A 86 -6.81 -12.01 0.88
CA GLU A 86 -7.93 -12.25 1.79
C GLU A 86 -8.94 -11.10 1.73
N LEU A 87 -8.45 -9.87 1.74
CA LEU A 87 -9.33 -8.69 1.71
C LEU A 87 -10.09 -8.60 0.38
N ALA A 88 -9.41 -8.91 -0.71
CA ALA A 88 -10.05 -8.91 -2.03
C ALA A 88 -11.14 -9.97 -2.11
N GLU A 89 -10.91 -11.15 -1.52
CA GLU A 89 -11.90 -12.21 -1.52
C GLU A 89 -13.11 -11.85 -0.67
N ILE A 90 -12.89 -11.21 0.48
CA ILE A 90 -13.99 -10.76 1.33
C ILE A 90 -14.88 -9.78 0.55
N ASP A 91 -14.28 -8.90 -0.22
CA ASP A 91 -15.02 -7.91 -1.02
C ASP A 91 -15.54 -8.48 -2.32
N ARG A 92 -15.22 -9.72 -2.64
CA ARG A 92 -15.59 -10.38 -3.90
C ARG A 92 -15.08 -9.59 -5.11
N SER A 93 -13.86 -9.08 -4.99
CA SER A 93 -13.23 -8.33 -6.06
C SER A 93 -12.79 -9.27 -7.19
N ASN A 94 -12.79 -8.77 -8.42
CA ASN A 94 -12.32 -9.53 -9.56
C ASN A 94 -10.81 -9.71 -9.56
N SER A 95 -10.09 -8.85 -8.84
CA SER A 95 -8.64 -8.96 -8.76
C SER A 95 -8.16 -8.44 -7.42
N THR A 96 -6.96 -8.87 -7.04
CA THR A 96 -6.26 -8.30 -5.88
C THR A 96 -5.38 -7.18 -6.44
N ASN A 97 -5.89 -5.96 -6.37
CA ASN A 97 -5.22 -4.80 -6.95
C ASN A 97 -4.48 -3.97 -5.89
N THR A 98 -3.92 -2.84 -6.30
CA THR A 98 -3.12 -2.02 -5.38
C THR A 98 -3.93 -1.47 -4.21
N TYR A 99 -5.24 -1.29 -4.36
CA TYR A 99 -6.10 -0.89 -3.25
C TYR A 99 -6.02 -1.90 -2.10
N TYR A 100 -6.07 -3.20 -2.41
CA TYR A 100 -5.98 -4.23 -1.37
C TYR A 100 -4.59 -4.33 -0.78
N LEU A 101 -3.54 -4.04 -1.56
CA LEU A 101 -2.20 -3.94 -1.00
C LEU A 101 -2.12 -2.79 0.00
N LEU A 102 -2.72 -1.64 -0.33
CA LEU A 102 -2.74 -0.50 0.58
C LEU A 102 -3.47 -0.85 1.88
N LEU A 103 -4.64 -1.50 1.79
CA LEU A 103 -5.38 -1.91 2.98
C LEU A 103 -4.56 -2.87 3.84
N ALA A 104 -3.87 -3.82 3.21
CA ALA A 104 -3.01 -4.76 3.93
C ALA A 104 -1.87 -4.03 4.63
N LEU A 105 -1.25 -3.06 3.96
CA LEU A 105 -0.18 -2.27 4.55
C LEU A 105 -0.67 -1.47 5.76
N LEU A 106 -1.86 -0.89 5.65
CA LEU A 106 -2.44 -0.14 6.76
C LEU A 106 -2.71 -1.05 7.96
N LYS A 107 -3.09 -2.30 7.72
CA LYS A 107 -3.31 -3.25 8.81
C LYS A 107 -2.01 -3.75 9.42
N ILE A 108 -1.01 -4.02 8.60
CA ILE A 108 0.26 -4.58 9.09
C ILE A 108 1.11 -3.53 9.80
N TYR A 109 1.22 -2.34 9.22
CA TYR A 109 2.06 -1.28 9.79
C TYR A 109 1.29 -0.34 10.73
N GLY A 110 -0.03 -0.26 10.58
CA GLY A 110 -0.86 0.57 11.46
C GLY A 110 -0.45 2.03 11.46
N ASP A 111 -0.22 2.56 12.65
CA ASP A 111 0.12 3.98 12.83
C ASP A 111 1.39 4.39 12.11
N VAL A 112 2.32 3.47 11.93
CA VAL A 112 3.57 3.78 11.22
C VAL A 112 3.26 4.17 9.77
N MET A 113 2.36 3.42 9.12
CA MET A 113 2.00 3.72 7.73
C MET A 113 1.20 5.02 7.64
N ASP A 114 0.24 5.22 8.55
CA ASP A 114 -0.54 6.45 8.57
C ASP A 114 0.35 7.67 8.78
N ARG A 115 1.28 7.56 9.72
CA ARG A 115 2.24 8.63 9.99
C ARG A 115 3.11 8.91 8.77
N ALA A 116 3.58 7.87 8.11
CA ALA A 116 4.41 8.03 6.91
C ALA A 116 3.65 8.78 5.81
N LEU A 117 2.37 8.43 5.60
CA LEU A 117 1.54 9.14 4.61
C LEU A 117 1.38 10.61 4.99
N GLU A 118 1.11 10.90 6.26
CA GLU A 118 0.97 12.28 6.72
C GLU A 118 2.22 13.10 6.48
N LEU A 119 3.38 12.51 6.65
CA LEU A 119 4.64 13.20 6.38
C LEU A 119 4.80 13.56 4.90
N HIS A 120 4.09 12.84 4.03
CA HIS A 120 4.09 13.14 2.59
C HIS A 120 2.93 14.05 2.16
N GLY A 121 2.04 14.41 3.07
CA GLY A 121 1.05 15.43 2.78
C GLY A 121 -0.42 15.05 2.89
N ALA A 122 -0.76 13.79 3.11
CA ALA A 122 -2.15 13.37 3.26
C ALA A 122 -2.25 12.16 4.16
N SER A 123 -3.36 12.07 4.92
CA SER A 123 -3.57 10.95 5.82
C SER A 123 -4.07 9.71 5.06
N ALA A 124 -4.01 8.57 5.72
CA ALA A 124 -4.59 7.33 5.19
C ALA A 124 -6.09 7.53 4.91
N LYS A 125 -6.79 8.20 5.81
CA LYS A 125 -8.22 8.47 5.66
C LYS A 125 -8.51 9.27 4.39
N GLU A 126 -7.73 10.31 4.13
CA GLU A 126 -7.89 11.12 2.93
C GLU A 126 -7.62 10.30 1.67
N LEU A 127 -6.62 9.46 1.70
CA LEU A 127 -6.27 8.60 0.58
C LEU A 127 -7.40 7.59 0.29
N LEU A 128 -7.92 6.95 1.33
CA LEU A 128 -9.02 6.00 1.15
C LEU A 128 -10.28 6.68 0.64
N GLN A 129 -10.57 7.88 1.13
CA GLN A 129 -11.70 8.65 0.65
C GLN A 129 -11.55 9.00 -0.83
N ARG A 130 -10.36 9.39 -1.24
CA ARG A 130 -10.10 9.70 -2.65
C ARG A 130 -10.28 8.46 -3.53
N LEU A 131 -9.84 7.31 -3.05
CA LEU A 131 -10.00 6.06 -3.79
C LEU A 131 -11.48 5.68 -3.94
N ASP A 132 -12.28 5.91 -2.90
CA ASP A 132 -13.73 5.68 -2.98
C ASP A 132 -14.37 6.59 -4.01
N GLU A 133 -14.00 7.85 -4.04
CA GLU A 133 -14.52 8.81 -5.01
C GLU A 133 -14.17 8.40 -6.43
N MET A 134 -12.95 7.94 -6.65
CA MET A 134 -12.50 7.48 -7.95
C MET A 134 -13.29 6.25 -8.40
N ALA A 135 -13.55 5.32 -7.48
CA ALA A 135 -14.30 4.11 -7.78
C ALA A 135 -15.75 4.45 -8.14
N GLU A 136 -16.39 5.33 -7.37
CA GLU A 136 -17.75 5.75 -7.65
C GLU A 136 -17.84 6.42 -9.01
N HIS A 137 -16.87 7.27 -9.32
CA HIS A 137 -16.83 7.96 -10.58
C HIS A 137 -16.67 6.98 -11.76
N ALA A 138 -15.81 5.98 -11.59
CA ALA A 138 -15.61 4.97 -12.60
C ALA A 138 -16.89 4.16 -12.84
N GLU A 139 -17.63 3.86 -11.78
CA GLU A 139 -18.88 3.13 -11.91
C GLU A 139 -19.99 3.96 -12.58
N ALA A 140 -19.99 5.25 -12.33
CA ALA A 140 -20.99 6.14 -12.90
C ALA A 140 -20.78 6.37 -14.40
N SER A 141 -19.57 6.18 -14.88
CA SER A 141 -19.26 6.36 -16.28
C SER A 141 -19.45 5.07 -17.07
#